data_c57061e5f81a4f2b55bf91e09db363f3
#
_entry.id   c57061e5f81a4f2b55bf91e09db363f3
#
_cell.length_a   1.000
_cell.length_b   1.000
_cell.length_c   1.000
_cell.angle_alpha   90.00
_cell.angle_beta   90.00
_cell.angle_gamma   90.00
#
_symmetry.space_group_name_H-M   'P 1'
#
loop_
_entity.id
_entity.type
_entity.pdbx_description
1 polymer ?
#
loop_
_entity_poly.entity_id
_entity_poly.type
_entity_poly.pdbx_seq_one_letter_code
_entity_poly.pdbx_strand_id
1 'polypeptide(L)'
;DPLSRIFLLPVFGLGFVCAISGGIALRHEQSQEHNLAAHWFFYLLLLLGLALVMAARDAVLFMLSWELMSLAPFFLIDFNDGDRKVRDASWVYLVAAHLGAVALMAFFVLLWQSTGTTSFDALQGGGVMLGVVRDAGPHVLTALFVLAVLGFGAKMGLAPMHVWLPEAHPAAPSHVSALLSGAMINAGLYGIIRSLGMLAAPGAAPEWWGWALLLIGLGTGLMGILKALGQSNLKRLLAYSSVENMGLMLMGAGASLIGLSCGNAWIATLG
;
A
#
# COMPACT_ATOMS: atom_id res chain seq x y z
N ASP A 1 2.53 -18.17 -0.47
CA ASP A 1 3.35 -18.12 0.73
C ASP A 1 2.56 -17.62 1.96
N PRO A 2 3.09 -17.72 3.20
CA PRO A 2 2.37 -17.32 4.41
C PRO A 2 1.98 -15.84 4.42
N LEU A 3 2.86 -14.95 3.95
CA LEU A 3 2.61 -13.51 3.90
C LEU A 3 1.38 -13.21 3.00
N SER A 4 1.35 -13.75 1.79
CA SER A 4 0.23 -13.58 0.87
C SER A 4 -1.09 -14.06 1.47
N ARG A 5 -1.08 -15.21 2.20
CA ARG A 5 -2.29 -15.77 2.82
C ARG A 5 -2.87 -14.84 3.88
N ILE A 6 -2.01 -14.25 4.72
CA ILE A 6 -2.43 -13.30 5.76
C ILE A 6 -3.11 -12.09 5.15
N PHE A 7 -2.53 -11.52 4.08
CA PHE A 7 -3.08 -10.32 3.44
C PHE A 7 -4.29 -10.59 2.53
N LEU A 8 -4.46 -11.81 1.99
CA LEU A 8 -5.66 -12.20 1.25
C LEU A 8 -6.90 -12.32 2.14
N LEU A 9 -6.73 -12.65 3.42
CA LEU A 9 -7.83 -12.81 4.37
C LEU A 9 -8.69 -11.51 4.51
N PRO A 10 -8.11 -10.32 4.82
CA PRO A 10 -8.88 -9.09 4.83
C PRO A 10 -9.40 -8.69 3.44
N VAL A 11 -8.71 -8.97 2.35
CA VAL A 11 -9.19 -8.66 0.99
C VAL A 11 -10.54 -9.34 0.72
N PHE A 12 -10.63 -10.65 0.94
CA PHE A 12 -11.88 -11.38 0.70
C PHE A 12 -12.90 -11.17 1.81
N GLY A 13 -12.49 -11.12 3.08
CA GLY A 13 -13.38 -10.93 4.22
C GLY A 13 -14.07 -9.55 4.17
N LEU A 14 -13.29 -8.48 4.06
CA LEU A 14 -13.84 -7.13 3.92
C LEU A 14 -14.54 -6.93 2.59
N GLY A 15 -13.99 -7.48 1.48
CA GLY A 15 -14.63 -7.43 0.18
C GLY A 15 -16.04 -8.01 0.22
N PHE A 16 -16.24 -9.15 0.88
CA PHE A 16 -17.56 -9.76 1.03
C PHE A 16 -18.52 -8.91 1.87
N VAL A 17 -18.08 -8.46 3.05
CA VAL A 17 -18.91 -7.63 3.95
C VAL A 17 -19.26 -6.29 3.30
N CYS A 18 -18.30 -5.64 2.64
CA CYS A 18 -18.51 -4.40 1.93
C CYS A 18 -19.43 -4.56 0.71
N ALA A 19 -19.40 -5.70 0.01
CA ALA A 19 -20.33 -5.98 -1.08
C ALA A 19 -21.78 -6.10 -0.57
N ILE A 20 -22.01 -6.79 0.55
CA ILE A 20 -23.35 -6.90 1.15
C ILE A 20 -23.85 -5.52 1.59
N SER A 21 -23.05 -4.77 2.35
CA SER A 21 -23.44 -3.45 2.86
C SER A 21 -23.67 -2.44 1.73
N GLY A 22 -22.82 -2.46 0.69
CA GLY A 22 -22.97 -1.65 -0.51
C GLY A 22 -24.23 -2.00 -1.30
N GLY A 23 -24.53 -3.31 -1.45
CA GLY A 23 -25.74 -3.76 -2.12
C GLY A 23 -27.03 -3.32 -1.42
N ILE A 24 -27.01 -3.22 -0.09
CA ILE A 24 -28.16 -2.69 0.69
C ILE A 24 -28.24 -1.17 0.53
N ALA A 25 -27.13 -0.46 0.72
CA ALA A 25 -27.10 1.00 0.66
C ALA A 25 -27.48 1.53 -0.73
N LEU A 26 -26.93 0.98 -1.79
CA LEU A 26 -27.19 1.44 -3.16
C LEU A 26 -28.59 1.13 -3.68
N ARG A 27 -29.32 0.17 -3.09
CA ARG A 27 -30.74 -0.07 -3.42
C ARG A 27 -31.62 1.15 -3.09
N HIS A 28 -31.29 1.90 -2.07
CA HIS A 28 -32.00 3.12 -1.70
C HIS A 28 -31.64 4.32 -2.60
N GLU A 29 -30.48 4.28 -3.28
CA GLU A 29 -30.02 5.32 -4.19
C GLU A 29 -30.40 5.05 -5.65
N GLN A 30 -31.08 3.95 -5.97
CA GLN A 30 -31.54 3.58 -7.33
C GLN A 30 -32.46 4.62 -8.00
N SER A 31 -32.94 5.62 -7.28
CA SER A 31 -33.71 6.74 -7.84
C SER A 31 -32.83 7.81 -8.53
N GLN A 32 -31.52 7.72 -8.43
CA GLN A 32 -30.57 8.63 -9.07
C GLN A 32 -29.94 7.96 -10.29
N GLU A 33 -29.57 8.74 -11.30
CA GLU A 33 -29.07 8.30 -12.60
C GLU A 33 -27.65 7.65 -12.59
N HIS A 34 -27.30 6.97 -11.47
CA HIS A 34 -25.98 6.36 -11.35
C HIS A 34 -25.90 4.97 -12.00
N ASN A 35 -24.82 4.70 -12.72
CA ASN A 35 -24.58 3.41 -13.36
C ASN A 35 -24.06 2.37 -12.34
N LEU A 36 -24.98 1.65 -11.69
CA LEU A 36 -24.66 0.61 -10.71
C LEU A 36 -23.89 -0.56 -11.32
N ALA A 37 -24.09 -0.87 -12.60
CA ALA A 37 -23.34 -1.93 -13.26
C ALA A 37 -21.87 -1.58 -13.38
N ALA A 38 -21.54 -0.34 -13.75
CA ALA A 38 -20.16 0.16 -13.76
C ALA A 38 -19.55 0.17 -12.36
N HIS A 39 -20.31 0.58 -11.35
CA HIS A 39 -19.86 0.56 -9.95
C HIS A 39 -19.43 -0.85 -9.51
N TRP A 40 -20.28 -1.86 -9.70
CA TRP A 40 -19.97 -3.23 -9.33
C TRP A 40 -18.87 -3.85 -10.18
N PHE A 41 -18.76 -3.46 -11.45
CA PHE A 41 -17.65 -3.86 -12.31
C PHE A 41 -16.30 -3.38 -11.73
N PHE A 42 -16.17 -2.09 -11.39
CA PHE A 42 -14.94 -1.55 -10.81
C PHE A 42 -14.69 -2.06 -9.40
N TYR A 43 -15.73 -2.36 -8.63
CA TYR A 43 -15.60 -2.99 -7.33
C TYR A 43 -14.97 -4.39 -7.43
N LEU A 44 -15.46 -5.22 -8.34
CA LEU A 44 -14.89 -6.55 -8.59
C LEU A 44 -13.48 -6.45 -9.18
N LEU A 45 -13.23 -5.46 -10.03
CA LEU A 45 -11.92 -5.19 -10.61
C LEU A 45 -10.89 -4.81 -9.53
N LEU A 46 -11.31 -4.03 -8.54
CA LEU A 46 -10.47 -3.71 -7.37
C LEU A 46 -10.14 -4.95 -6.56
N LEU A 47 -11.13 -5.80 -6.25
CA LEU A 47 -10.90 -7.06 -5.52
C LEU A 47 -9.98 -8.00 -6.30
N LEU A 48 -10.19 -8.12 -7.61
CA LEU A 48 -9.32 -8.92 -8.48
C LEU A 48 -7.89 -8.37 -8.46
N GLY A 49 -7.71 -7.06 -8.64
CA GLY A 49 -6.40 -6.41 -8.58
C GLY A 49 -5.68 -6.65 -7.26
N LEU A 50 -6.38 -6.48 -6.13
CA LEU A 50 -5.85 -6.77 -4.80
C LEU A 50 -5.43 -8.24 -4.66
N ALA A 51 -6.27 -9.18 -5.08
CA ALA A 51 -5.96 -10.60 -5.01
C ALA A 51 -4.74 -10.97 -5.87
N LEU A 52 -4.66 -10.42 -7.09
CA LEU A 52 -3.53 -10.65 -7.99
C LEU A 52 -2.23 -10.03 -7.47
N VAL A 53 -2.26 -8.84 -6.87
CA VAL A 53 -1.08 -8.23 -6.20
C VAL A 53 -0.54 -9.15 -5.12
N MET A 54 -1.41 -9.71 -4.27
CA MET A 54 -0.99 -10.63 -3.20
C MET A 54 -0.53 -12.00 -3.72
N ALA A 55 -1.08 -12.45 -4.86
CA ALA A 55 -0.75 -13.73 -5.48
C ALA A 55 0.48 -13.66 -6.40
N ALA A 56 0.84 -12.48 -6.88
CA ALA A 56 1.93 -12.29 -7.82
C ALA A 56 3.28 -12.79 -7.25
N ARG A 57 4.01 -13.54 -8.08
CA ARG A 57 5.35 -14.06 -7.76
C ARG A 57 6.42 -13.57 -8.73
N ASP A 58 6.04 -12.61 -9.55
CA ASP A 58 6.87 -12.00 -10.58
C ASP A 58 6.59 -10.51 -10.64
N ALA A 59 7.64 -9.70 -10.88
CA ALA A 59 7.55 -8.25 -10.88
C ALA A 59 6.61 -7.70 -11.97
N VAL A 60 6.53 -8.36 -13.13
CA VAL A 60 5.69 -7.92 -14.25
C VAL A 60 4.22 -8.12 -13.89
N LEU A 61 3.85 -9.33 -13.44
CA LEU A 61 2.49 -9.60 -12.99
C LEU A 61 2.11 -8.71 -11.81
N PHE A 62 3.03 -8.48 -10.87
CA PHE A 62 2.81 -7.58 -9.74
C PHE A 62 2.47 -6.16 -10.21
N MET A 63 3.26 -5.58 -11.13
CA MET A 63 3.02 -4.23 -11.63
C MET A 63 1.72 -4.10 -12.43
N LEU A 64 1.40 -5.07 -13.29
CA LEU A 64 0.12 -5.09 -14.01
C LEU A 64 -1.07 -5.14 -13.04
N SER A 65 -0.97 -5.99 -12.01
CA SER A 65 -2.00 -6.11 -10.97
C SER A 65 -2.10 -4.85 -10.11
N TRP A 66 -0.95 -4.20 -9.83
CA TRP A 66 -0.88 -2.95 -9.08
C TRP A 66 -1.57 -1.80 -9.81
N GLU A 67 -1.37 -1.68 -11.13
CA GLU A 67 -2.06 -0.70 -11.95
C GLU A 67 -3.57 -0.97 -12.00
N LEU A 68 -3.99 -2.22 -12.16
CA LEU A 68 -5.39 -2.61 -12.13
C LEU A 68 -6.04 -2.22 -10.79
N MET A 69 -5.37 -2.56 -9.67
CA MET A 69 -5.78 -2.18 -8.31
C MET A 69 -5.80 -0.67 -8.11
N SER A 70 -4.96 0.09 -8.80
CA SER A 70 -4.85 1.54 -8.64
C SER A 70 -5.86 2.32 -9.50
N LEU A 71 -6.22 1.80 -10.66
CA LEU A 71 -7.20 2.44 -11.55
C LEU A 71 -8.65 2.25 -11.09
N ALA A 72 -9.00 1.07 -10.60
CA ALA A 72 -10.38 0.77 -10.21
C ALA A 72 -10.95 1.74 -9.15
N PRO A 73 -10.22 2.12 -8.08
CA PRO A 73 -10.73 3.07 -7.09
C PRO A 73 -11.00 4.47 -7.63
N PHE A 74 -10.33 4.91 -8.69
CA PHE A 74 -10.63 6.20 -9.30
C PHE A 74 -12.12 6.29 -9.68
N PHE A 75 -12.64 5.29 -10.40
CA PHE A 75 -14.04 5.23 -10.81
C PHE A 75 -14.99 4.98 -9.64
N LEU A 76 -14.53 4.28 -8.59
CA LEU A 76 -15.33 4.04 -7.40
C LEU A 76 -15.44 5.27 -6.49
N ILE A 77 -14.40 6.11 -6.42
CA ILE A 77 -14.40 7.39 -5.69
C ILE A 77 -15.28 8.39 -6.44
N ASP A 78 -15.17 8.41 -7.77
CA ASP A 78 -15.90 9.30 -8.69
C ASP A 78 -17.39 8.90 -8.88
N PHE A 79 -17.93 8.07 -8.02
CA PHE A 79 -19.31 7.56 -8.12
C PHE A 79 -20.37 8.68 -8.20
N ASN A 80 -20.20 9.76 -7.45
CA ASN A 80 -21.05 10.96 -7.49
C ASN A 80 -20.36 12.07 -8.32
N ASP A 81 -20.05 11.80 -9.58
CA ASP A 81 -19.30 12.66 -10.50
C ASP A 81 -19.96 14.03 -10.77
N GLY A 82 -21.25 14.21 -10.45
CA GLY A 82 -21.93 15.50 -10.44
C GLY A 82 -21.33 16.52 -9.47
N ASP A 83 -20.76 16.08 -8.34
CA ASP A 83 -20.11 16.96 -7.37
C ASP A 83 -18.64 17.22 -7.75
N ARG A 84 -18.29 18.49 -7.95
CA ARG A 84 -16.93 18.93 -8.26
C ARG A 84 -15.91 18.45 -7.22
N LYS A 85 -16.28 18.45 -5.92
CA LYS A 85 -15.36 18.00 -4.86
C LYS A 85 -15.03 16.52 -4.97
N VAL A 86 -15.99 15.71 -5.42
CA VAL A 86 -15.77 14.27 -5.65
C VAL A 86 -14.82 14.07 -6.82
N ARG A 87 -15.03 14.78 -7.94
CA ARG A 87 -14.11 14.72 -9.08
C ARG A 87 -12.70 15.19 -8.73
N ASP A 88 -12.57 16.29 -7.98
CA ASP A 88 -11.26 16.79 -7.54
C ASP A 88 -10.56 15.75 -6.63
N ALA A 89 -11.29 15.09 -5.74
CA ALA A 89 -10.76 14.04 -4.87
C ALA A 89 -10.32 12.79 -5.63
N SER A 90 -11.08 12.35 -6.63
CA SER A 90 -10.73 11.21 -7.49
C SER A 90 -9.46 11.49 -8.30
N TRP A 91 -9.29 12.71 -8.82
CA TRP A 91 -8.07 13.12 -9.51
C TRP A 91 -6.86 13.20 -8.58
N VAL A 92 -7.01 13.75 -7.37
CA VAL A 92 -5.92 13.76 -6.36
C VAL A 92 -5.46 12.35 -6.05
N TYR A 93 -6.41 11.41 -5.87
CA TYR A 93 -6.09 10.00 -5.69
C TYR A 93 -5.31 9.44 -6.88
N LEU A 94 -5.82 9.64 -8.12
CA LEU A 94 -5.21 9.08 -9.32
C LEU A 94 -3.77 9.55 -9.51
N VAL A 95 -3.52 10.85 -9.36
CA VAL A 95 -2.19 11.44 -9.48
C VAL A 95 -1.24 10.87 -8.42
N ALA A 96 -1.68 10.81 -7.16
CA ALA A 96 -0.87 10.26 -6.07
C ALA A 96 -0.55 8.77 -6.30
N ALA A 97 -1.52 7.98 -6.76
CA ALA A 97 -1.34 6.56 -7.07
C ALA A 97 -0.31 6.34 -8.19
N HIS A 98 -0.36 7.13 -9.26
CA HIS A 98 0.59 6.99 -10.38
C HIS A 98 1.99 7.51 -10.03
N LEU A 99 2.13 8.56 -9.23
CA LEU A 99 3.45 8.97 -8.72
C LEU A 99 4.12 7.84 -7.92
N GLY A 100 3.34 7.14 -7.09
CA GLY A 100 3.83 5.94 -6.40
C GLY A 100 4.19 4.80 -7.37
N ALA A 101 3.37 4.57 -8.39
CA ALA A 101 3.59 3.52 -9.38
C ALA A 101 4.86 3.76 -10.22
N VAL A 102 5.17 5.01 -10.56
CA VAL A 102 6.44 5.37 -11.23
C VAL A 102 7.65 4.99 -10.38
N ALA A 103 7.60 5.25 -9.07
CA ALA A 103 8.66 4.84 -8.16
C ALA A 103 8.80 3.30 -8.09
N LEU A 104 7.68 2.56 -8.08
CA LEU A 104 7.69 1.10 -8.12
C LEU A 104 8.21 0.54 -9.45
N MET A 105 7.85 1.18 -10.56
CA MET A 105 8.39 0.79 -11.87
C MET A 105 9.93 0.96 -11.89
N ALA A 106 10.43 2.09 -11.39
CA ALA A 106 11.87 2.31 -11.25
C ALA A 106 12.51 1.28 -10.30
N PHE A 107 11.85 0.94 -9.20
CA PHE A 107 12.28 -0.10 -8.27
C PHE A 107 12.44 -1.46 -8.96
N PHE A 108 11.43 -1.94 -9.69
CA PHE A 108 11.48 -3.24 -10.33
C PHE A 108 12.42 -3.29 -11.53
N VAL A 109 12.56 -2.19 -12.29
CA VAL A 109 13.56 -2.09 -13.37
C VAL A 109 14.98 -2.15 -12.80
N LEU A 110 15.27 -1.38 -11.75
CA LEU A 110 16.58 -1.41 -11.09
C LEU A 110 16.86 -2.77 -10.45
N LEU A 111 15.86 -3.40 -9.84
CA LEU A 111 15.95 -4.74 -9.26
C LEU A 111 16.30 -5.76 -10.34
N TRP A 112 15.59 -5.76 -11.46
CA TRP A 112 15.87 -6.64 -12.59
C TRP A 112 17.26 -6.41 -13.19
N GLN A 113 17.64 -5.15 -13.42
CA GLN A 113 18.99 -4.82 -13.95
C GLN A 113 20.10 -5.32 -13.04
N SER A 114 19.90 -5.25 -11.72
CA SER A 114 20.91 -5.63 -10.75
C SER A 114 20.99 -7.13 -10.49
N THR A 115 19.90 -7.87 -10.68
CA THR A 115 19.78 -9.29 -10.29
C THR A 115 19.62 -10.23 -11.48
N GLY A 116 19.24 -9.71 -12.65
CA GLY A 116 18.93 -10.50 -13.85
C GLY A 116 17.61 -11.28 -13.75
N THR A 117 16.81 -11.12 -12.69
CA THR A 117 15.56 -11.86 -12.48
C THR A 117 14.39 -10.96 -12.06
N THR A 118 13.18 -11.32 -12.48
CA THR A 118 11.92 -10.70 -12.04
C THR A 118 11.18 -11.57 -11.02
N SER A 119 11.64 -12.79 -10.78
CA SER A 119 11.00 -13.78 -9.91
C SER A 119 11.24 -13.47 -8.43
N PHE A 120 10.18 -13.29 -7.67
CA PHE A 120 10.25 -13.07 -6.22
C PHE A 120 10.81 -14.26 -5.47
N ASP A 121 10.58 -15.48 -5.96
CA ASP A 121 11.10 -16.71 -5.35
C ASP A 121 12.62 -16.80 -5.45
N ALA A 122 13.18 -16.40 -6.58
CA ALA A 122 14.62 -16.35 -6.78
C ALA A 122 15.30 -15.30 -5.90
N LEU A 123 14.56 -14.24 -5.50
CA LEU A 123 15.07 -13.14 -4.68
C LEU A 123 14.92 -13.39 -3.17
N GLN A 124 14.11 -14.37 -2.77
CA GLN A 124 13.93 -14.70 -1.35
C GLN A 124 15.20 -15.32 -0.76
N GLY A 125 15.47 -14.98 0.51
CA GLY A 125 16.64 -15.48 1.23
C GLY A 125 17.91 -14.66 1.05
N GLY A 126 17.87 -13.59 0.24
CA GLY A 126 18.92 -12.55 0.19
C GLY A 126 20.25 -12.94 -0.44
N GLY A 127 20.44 -14.18 -0.85
CA GLY A 127 21.71 -14.63 -1.46
C GLY A 127 22.07 -13.87 -2.74
N VAL A 128 21.07 -13.57 -3.57
CA VAL A 128 21.24 -12.76 -4.79
C VAL A 128 21.62 -11.32 -4.44
N MET A 129 21.02 -10.75 -3.37
CA MET A 129 21.35 -9.39 -2.93
C MET A 129 22.77 -9.24 -2.39
N LEU A 130 23.33 -10.26 -1.75
CA LEU A 130 24.73 -10.25 -1.34
C LEU A 130 25.66 -10.17 -2.55
N GLY A 131 25.33 -10.85 -3.66
CA GLY A 131 26.02 -10.72 -4.94
C GLY A 131 25.94 -9.29 -5.49
N VAL A 132 24.74 -8.68 -5.49
CA VAL A 132 24.54 -7.30 -5.95
C VAL A 132 25.37 -6.31 -5.13
N VAL A 133 25.42 -6.44 -3.81
CA VAL A 133 26.26 -5.57 -2.95
C VAL A 133 27.74 -5.71 -3.29
N ARG A 134 28.19 -6.93 -3.54
CA ARG A 134 29.60 -7.19 -3.89
C ARG A 134 29.98 -6.60 -5.25
N ASP A 135 29.10 -6.72 -6.25
CA ASP A 135 29.44 -6.43 -7.65
C ASP A 135 29.07 -4.98 -8.05
N ALA A 136 27.93 -4.43 -7.55
CA ALA A 136 27.44 -3.09 -7.88
C ALA A 136 27.54 -2.08 -6.72
N GLY A 137 27.87 -2.53 -5.52
CA GLY A 137 28.03 -1.71 -4.34
C GLY A 137 26.75 -1.38 -3.57
N PRO A 138 26.87 -0.82 -2.34
CA PRO A 138 25.75 -0.60 -1.43
C PRO A 138 24.77 0.49 -1.91
N HIS A 139 25.16 1.32 -2.87
CA HIS A 139 24.31 2.40 -3.38
C HIS A 139 23.07 1.88 -4.12
N VAL A 140 23.20 0.76 -4.84
CA VAL A 140 22.07 0.13 -5.55
C VAL A 140 21.03 -0.35 -4.53
N LEU A 141 21.48 -0.99 -3.46
CA LEU A 141 20.60 -1.48 -2.41
C LEU A 141 19.85 -0.33 -1.71
N THR A 142 20.58 0.78 -1.45
CA THR A 142 19.98 2.00 -0.91
C THR A 142 18.93 2.60 -1.85
N ALA A 143 19.23 2.67 -3.14
CA ALA A 143 18.28 3.17 -4.14
C ALA A 143 17.02 2.29 -4.20
N LEU A 144 17.16 0.97 -4.19
CA LEU A 144 16.04 0.02 -4.14
C LEU A 144 15.19 0.24 -2.88
N PHE A 145 15.82 0.36 -1.71
CA PHE A 145 15.10 0.64 -0.46
C PHE A 145 14.29 1.94 -0.53
N VAL A 146 14.93 3.02 -0.98
CA VAL A 146 14.25 4.33 -1.10
C VAL A 146 13.09 4.28 -2.09
N LEU A 147 13.27 3.67 -3.26
CA LEU A 147 12.21 3.51 -4.25
C LEU A 147 11.05 2.67 -3.74
N ALA A 148 11.33 1.59 -3.00
CA ALA A 148 10.29 0.78 -2.35
C ALA A 148 9.50 1.59 -1.32
N VAL A 149 10.19 2.33 -0.44
CA VAL A 149 9.53 3.18 0.57
C VAL A 149 8.69 4.29 -0.08
N LEU A 150 9.19 4.93 -1.13
CA LEU A 150 8.43 5.96 -1.86
C LEU A 150 7.21 5.36 -2.56
N GLY A 151 7.38 4.29 -3.31
CA GLY A 151 6.32 3.71 -4.12
C GLY A 151 5.22 3.05 -3.28
N PHE A 152 5.58 2.15 -2.39
CA PHE A 152 4.62 1.49 -1.50
C PHE A 152 4.10 2.44 -0.42
N GLY A 153 4.94 3.36 0.07
CA GLY A 153 4.58 4.37 1.04
C GLY A 153 3.53 5.36 0.52
N ALA A 154 3.58 5.74 -0.75
CA ALA A 154 2.54 6.54 -1.39
C ALA A 154 1.17 5.85 -1.31
N LYS A 155 1.12 4.52 -1.51
CA LYS A 155 -0.12 3.74 -1.42
C LYS A 155 -0.58 3.55 0.03
N MET A 156 0.34 3.37 0.97
CA MET A 156 0.04 3.32 2.40
C MET A 156 -0.47 4.65 2.96
N GLY A 157 -0.19 5.76 2.26
CA GLY A 157 -0.47 7.09 2.78
C GLY A 157 0.52 7.56 3.84
N LEU A 158 1.81 7.21 3.68
CA LEU A 158 2.86 7.74 4.55
C LEU A 158 3.06 9.24 4.34
N ALA A 159 3.33 9.97 5.41
CA ALA A 159 3.66 11.40 5.31
C ALA A 159 4.99 11.60 4.54
N PRO A 160 5.05 12.55 3.58
CA PRO A 160 4.03 13.53 3.18
C PRO A 160 3.04 13.05 2.11
N MET A 161 3.11 11.82 1.60
CA MET A 161 2.34 11.29 0.47
C MET A 161 0.89 10.91 0.81
N HIS A 162 0.44 11.16 2.04
CA HIS A 162 -0.89 10.81 2.56
C HIS A 162 -2.06 11.66 2.03
N VAL A 163 -1.77 12.73 1.29
CA VAL A 163 -2.73 13.80 0.95
C VAL A 163 -4.00 13.31 0.24
N TRP A 164 -3.93 12.21 -0.47
CA TRP A 164 -5.06 11.63 -1.19
C TRP A 164 -6.07 10.93 -0.27
N LEU A 165 -5.62 10.36 0.87
CA LEU A 165 -6.47 9.58 1.78
C LEU A 165 -7.63 10.41 2.37
N PRO A 166 -7.38 11.56 3.03
CA PRO A 166 -8.45 12.36 3.62
C PRO A 166 -9.37 13.05 2.60
N GLU A 167 -9.00 13.08 1.33
CA GLU A 167 -9.86 13.57 0.25
C GLU A 167 -10.69 12.44 -0.38
N ALA A 168 -10.09 11.29 -0.66
CA ALA A 168 -10.74 10.15 -1.30
C ALA A 168 -11.81 9.49 -0.42
N HIS A 169 -11.55 9.36 0.91
CA HIS A 169 -12.47 8.65 1.80
C HIS A 169 -13.83 9.33 2.00
N PRO A 170 -13.92 10.66 2.20
CA PRO A 170 -15.22 11.33 2.24
C PRO A 170 -15.98 11.28 0.92
N ALA A 171 -15.28 11.34 -0.20
CA ALA A 171 -15.85 11.34 -1.54
C ALA A 171 -16.44 9.97 -1.93
N ALA A 172 -15.75 8.89 -1.58
CA ALA A 172 -16.17 7.53 -1.91
C ALA A 172 -17.45 7.10 -1.16
N PRO A 173 -18.29 6.22 -1.75
CA PRO A 173 -19.33 5.50 -1.03
C PRO A 173 -18.77 4.76 0.19
N SER A 174 -19.55 4.62 1.28
CA SER A 174 -19.03 4.12 2.57
C SER A 174 -18.44 2.72 2.50
N HIS A 175 -19.02 1.81 1.73
CA HIS A 175 -18.51 0.45 1.54
C HIS A 175 -17.21 0.43 0.73
N VAL A 176 -17.05 1.35 -0.24
CA VAL A 176 -15.79 1.54 -0.98
C VAL A 176 -14.73 2.11 -0.03
N SER A 177 -15.06 3.17 0.72
CA SER A 177 -14.15 3.78 1.69
C SER A 177 -13.63 2.75 2.71
N ALA A 178 -14.49 1.84 3.20
CA ALA A 178 -14.09 0.76 4.10
C ALA A 178 -13.10 -0.21 3.43
N LEU A 179 -13.33 -0.58 2.16
CA LEU A 179 -12.43 -1.46 1.41
C LEU A 179 -11.08 -0.79 1.11
N LEU A 180 -11.08 0.51 0.77
CA LEU A 180 -9.86 1.28 0.56
C LEU A 180 -9.01 1.31 1.84
N SER A 181 -9.61 1.59 2.99
CA SER A 181 -8.93 1.65 4.28
C SER A 181 -8.49 0.28 4.79
N GLY A 182 -9.35 -0.73 4.69
CA GLY A 182 -9.08 -2.03 5.31
C GLY A 182 -8.30 -3.02 4.44
N ALA A 183 -8.25 -2.84 3.12
CA ALA A 183 -7.55 -3.75 2.21
C ALA A 183 -6.54 -3.04 1.31
N MET A 184 -6.92 -1.94 0.64
CA MET A 184 -6.05 -1.36 -0.39
C MET A 184 -4.78 -0.71 0.18
N ILE A 185 -4.86 0.06 1.26
CA ILE A 185 -3.66 0.65 1.87
C ILE A 185 -2.73 -0.41 2.45
N ASN A 186 -3.27 -1.55 2.90
CA ASN A 186 -2.49 -2.69 3.37
C ASN A 186 -1.69 -3.37 2.25
N ALA A 187 -2.08 -3.20 0.98
CA ALA A 187 -1.25 -3.65 -0.15
C ALA A 187 0.09 -2.92 -0.21
N GLY A 188 0.15 -1.65 0.22
CA GLY A 188 1.41 -0.92 0.38
C GLY A 188 2.28 -1.52 1.48
N LEU A 189 1.71 -1.83 2.64
CA LEU A 189 2.44 -2.52 3.72
C LEU A 189 2.96 -3.90 3.27
N TYR A 190 2.10 -4.69 2.59
CA TYR A 190 2.50 -5.95 1.97
C TYR A 190 3.72 -5.77 1.07
N GLY A 191 3.71 -4.74 0.20
CA GLY A 191 4.82 -4.44 -0.69
C GLY A 191 6.11 -4.06 0.05
N ILE A 192 6.03 -3.27 1.12
CA ILE A 192 7.18 -2.95 1.99
C ILE A 192 7.75 -4.23 2.60
N ILE A 193 6.93 -5.04 3.27
CA ILE A 193 7.39 -6.29 3.91
C ILE A 193 7.98 -7.24 2.87
N ARG A 194 7.35 -7.38 1.71
CA ARG A 194 7.86 -8.20 0.60
C ARG A 194 9.22 -7.71 0.10
N SER A 195 9.37 -6.40 -0.10
CA SER A 195 10.63 -5.79 -0.55
C SER A 195 11.73 -5.96 0.48
N LEU A 196 11.42 -5.76 1.77
CA LEU A 196 12.39 -5.99 2.84
C LEU A 196 12.82 -7.46 2.90
N GLY A 197 11.90 -8.40 2.71
CA GLY A 197 12.23 -9.83 2.64
C GLY A 197 13.16 -10.20 1.48
N MET A 198 13.15 -9.42 0.39
CA MET A 198 14.08 -9.60 -0.74
C MET A 198 15.41 -8.88 -0.51
N LEU A 199 15.37 -7.64 0.02
CA LEU A 199 16.53 -6.75 0.11
C LEU A 199 17.34 -6.94 1.39
N ALA A 200 16.68 -7.23 2.53
CA ALA A 200 17.30 -7.30 3.85
C ALA A 200 17.88 -8.69 4.13
N ALA A 201 18.88 -9.11 3.34
CA ALA A 201 19.65 -10.30 3.65
C ALA A 201 20.43 -10.11 4.97
N PRO A 202 20.65 -11.17 5.77
CA PRO A 202 21.50 -11.11 6.95
C PRO A 202 22.89 -10.56 6.58
N GLY A 203 23.26 -9.43 7.21
CA GLY A 203 24.55 -8.75 6.96
C GLY A 203 24.62 -7.83 5.73
N ALA A 204 23.55 -7.73 4.91
CA ALA A 204 23.51 -6.84 3.75
C ALA A 204 22.71 -5.56 4.01
N ALA A 205 21.64 -5.62 4.80
CA ALA A 205 20.80 -4.46 5.11
C ALA A 205 21.50 -3.53 6.11
N PRO A 206 21.70 -2.24 5.77
CA PRO A 206 22.23 -1.27 6.71
C PRO A 206 21.26 -1.04 7.87
N GLU A 207 21.76 -0.93 9.10
CA GLU A 207 20.95 -0.70 10.31
C GLU A 207 20.06 0.57 10.20
N TRP A 208 20.54 1.60 9.50
CA TRP A 208 19.80 2.84 9.34
C TRP A 208 18.45 2.70 8.61
N TRP A 209 18.23 1.61 7.84
CA TRP A 209 16.93 1.35 7.21
C TRP A 209 15.84 1.17 8.27
N GLY A 210 16.13 0.41 9.31
CA GLY A 210 15.20 0.20 10.41
C GLY A 210 14.87 1.52 11.13
N TRP A 211 15.89 2.32 11.41
CA TRP A 211 15.70 3.66 11.99
C TRP A 211 14.92 4.61 11.08
N ALA A 212 15.17 4.58 9.77
CA ALA A 212 14.42 5.38 8.81
C ALA A 212 12.94 5.01 8.79
N LEU A 213 12.59 3.71 8.72
CA LEU A 213 11.20 3.25 8.77
C LEU A 213 10.53 3.62 10.09
N LEU A 214 11.24 3.47 11.22
CA LEU A 214 10.73 3.83 12.54
C LEU A 214 10.43 5.32 12.64
N LEU A 215 11.33 6.20 12.19
CA LEU A 215 11.14 7.64 12.23
C LEU A 215 10.05 8.12 11.26
N ILE A 216 10.00 7.58 10.04
CA ILE A 216 8.93 7.88 9.07
C ILE A 216 7.58 7.41 9.63
N GLY A 217 7.54 6.21 10.21
CA GLY A 217 6.34 5.67 10.84
C GLY A 217 5.87 6.51 12.03
N LEU A 218 6.78 6.91 12.93
CA LEU A 218 6.49 7.79 14.07
C LEU A 218 5.93 9.13 13.60
N GLY A 219 6.60 9.79 12.64
CA GLY A 219 6.14 11.06 12.08
C GLY A 219 4.77 10.95 11.42
N THR A 220 4.53 9.85 10.67
CA THR A 220 3.25 9.57 10.02
C THR A 220 2.15 9.33 11.06
N GLY A 221 2.40 8.52 12.08
CA GLY A 221 1.44 8.21 13.14
C GLY A 221 1.07 9.46 13.96
N LEU A 222 2.06 10.22 14.42
CA LEU A 222 1.82 11.46 15.15
C LEU A 222 1.04 12.49 14.33
N MET A 223 1.39 12.66 13.06
CA MET A 223 0.68 13.55 12.16
C MET A 223 -0.76 13.08 11.93
N GLY A 224 -0.95 11.77 11.75
CA GLY A 224 -2.27 11.15 11.57
C GLY A 224 -3.20 11.44 12.74
N ILE A 225 -2.78 11.13 13.99
CA ILE A 225 -3.60 11.36 15.18
C ILE A 225 -3.89 12.85 15.41
N LEU A 226 -2.89 13.72 15.27
CA LEU A 226 -3.06 15.16 15.46
C LEU A 226 -4.06 15.76 14.44
N LYS A 227 -4.01 15.30 13.19
CA LYS A 227 -4.96 15.72 12.16
C LYS A 227 -6.35 15.13 12.38
N ALA A 228 -6.46 13.87 12.86
CA ALA A 228 -7.74 13.23 13.19
C ALA A 228 -8.51 14.02 14.26
N LEU A 229 -7.83 14.45 15.34
CA LEU A 229 -8.42 15.21 16.43
C LEU A 229 -9.08 16.53 15.98
N GLY A 230 -8.62 17.13 14.89
CA GLY A 230 -9.18 18.37 14.34
C GLY A 230 -10.31 18.18 13.33
N GLN A 231 -10.76 16.92 13.05
CA GLN A 231 -11.77 16.69 12.03
C GLN A 231 -13.20 16.67 12.59
N SER A 232 -14.10 17.39 11.93
CA SER A 232 -15.55 17.32 12.18
C SER A 232 -16.26 16.29 11.29
N ASN A 233 -15.66 15.89 10.16
CA ASN A 233 -16.22 14.89 9.26
C ASN A 233 -15.72 13.50 9.67
N LEU A 234 -16.66 12.57 9.98
CA LEU A 234 -16.34 11.23 10.45
C LEU A 234 -15.48 10.42 9.45
N LYS A 235 -15.79 10.45 8.16
CA LYS A 235 -14.99 9.73 7.15
C LYS A 235 -13.57 10.28 7.04
N ARG A 236 -13.41 11.60 7.18
CA ARG A 236 -12.10 12.25 7.17
C ARG A 236 -11.29 11.95 8.43
N LEU A 237 -11.96 11.87 9.58
CA LEU A 237 -11.36 11.41 10.83
C LEU A 237 -10.84 9.97 10.69
N LEU A 238 -11.69 9.06 10.18
CA LEU A 238 -11.29 7.66 9.94
C LEU A 238 -10.16 7.52 8.92
N ALA A 239 -10.09 8.40 7.91
CA ALA A 239 -8.98 8.44 6.97
C ALA A 239 -7.65 8.77 7.66
N TYR A 240 -7.63 9.78 8.55
CA TYR A 240 -6.44 10.12 9.31
C TYR A 240 -6.08 9.05 10.35
N SER A 241 -7.07 8.37 10.95
CA SER A 241 -6.82 7.19 11.79
C SER A 241 -6.19 6.05 11.00
N SER A 242 -6.56 5.87 9.73
CA SER A 242 -5.90 4.89 8.85
C SER A 242 -4.43 5.26 8.59
N VAL A 243 -4.13 6.55 8.39
CA VAL A 243 -2.75 7.06 8.26
C VAL A 243 -1.94 6.78 9.54
N GLU A 244 -2.55 7.02 10.71
CA GLU A 244 -1.93 6.71 12.01
C GLU A 244 -1.57 5.24 12.12
N ASN A 245 -2.52 4.34 11.84
CA ASN A 245 -2.30 2.90 11.90
C ASN A 245 -1.19 2.43 10.94
N MET A 246 -1.14 2.98 9.72
CA MET A 246 -0.04 2.67 8.79
C MET A 246 1.31 3.14 9.33
N GLY A 247 1.35 4.29 10.01
CA GLY A 247 2.54 4.75 10.72
C GLY A 247 3.00 3.77 11.79
N LEU A 248 2.08 3.27 12.63
CA LEU A 248 2.37 2.26 13.67
C LEU A 248 2.89 0.94 13.08
N MET A 249 2.26 0.45 12.01
CA MET A 249 2.71 -0.77 11.32
C MET A 249 4.11 -0.60 10.71
N LEU A 250 4.41 0.59 10.16
CA LEU A 250 5.74 0.87 9.64
C LEU A 250 6.80 0.96 10.75
N MET A 251 6.44 1.48 11.92
CA MET A 251 7.33 1.46 13.11
C MET A 251 7.64 0.02 13.52
N GLY A 252 6.65 -0.88 13.50
CA GLY A 252 6.86 -2.30 13.74
C GLY A 252 7.87 -2.91 12.76
N ALA A 253 7.68 -2.68 11.45
CA ALA A 253 8.63 -3.15 10.45
C ALA A 253 10.04 -2.58 10.65
N GLY A 254 10.17 -1.31 11.05
CA GLY A 254 11.45 -0.69 11.40
C GLY A 254 12.10 -1.34 12.62
N ALA A 255 11.33 -1.57 13.68
CA ALA A 255 11.81 -2.25 14.89
C ALA A 255 12.29 -3.68 14.59
N SER A 256 11.54 -4.42 13.76
CA SER A 256 11.94 -5.77 13.31
C SER A 256 13.29 -5.75 12.60
N LEU A 257 13.52 -4.81 11.68
CA LEU A 257 14.82 -4.67 11.00
C LEU A 257 15.97 -4.33 11.94
N ILE A 258 15.75 -3.42 12.91
CA ILE A 258 16.76 -3.09 13.93
C ILE A 258 17.09 -4.34 14.75
N GLY A 259 16.06 -5.10 15.15
CA GLY A 259 16.26 -6.35 15.88
C GLY A 259 17.10 -7.35 15.10
N LEU A 260 16.83 -7.52 13.81
CA LEU A 260 17.59 -8.42 12.92
C LEU A 260 19.05 -7.96 12.76
N SER A 261 19.30 -6.67 12.59
CA SER A 261 20.66 -6.12 12.43
C SER A 261 21.49 -6.22 13.71
N CYS A 262 20.86 -6.05 14.88
CA CYS A 262 21.52 -6.18 16.19
C CYS A 262 21.63 -7.63 16.68
N GLY A 263 21.13 -8.61 15.92
CA GLY A 263 21.07 -10.01 16.35
C GLY A 263 20.13 -10.27 17.54
N ASN A 264 19.21 -9.35 17.84
CA ASN A 264 18.27 -9.45 18.94
C ASN A 264 16.93 -10.03 18.46
N ALA A 265 16.77 -11.35 18.62
CA ALA A 265 15.57 -12.06 18.19
C ALA A 265 14.29 -11.52 18.85
N TRP A 266 14.36 -11.03 20.09
CA TRP A 266 13.21 -10.45 20.80
C TRP A 266 12.67 -9.21 20.07
N ILE A 267 13.52 -8.25 19.76
CA ILE A 267 13.11 -7.03 19.04
C ILE A 267 12.63 -7.39 17.63
N ALA A 268 13.31 -8.34 16.96
CA ALA A 268 12.93 -8.79 15.63
C ALA A 268 11.52 -9.42 15.57
N THR A 269 11.07 -10.08 16.66
CA THR A 269 9.73 -10.72 16.72
C THR A 269 8.62 -9.80 17.23
N LEU A 270 8.96 -8.69 17.89
CA LEU A 270 7.98 -7.70 18.37
C LEU A 270 7.55 -6.70 17.30
N GLY A 271 8.36 -6.44 16.28
CA GLY A 271 8.05 -5.59 15.12
C GLY A 271 7.33 -6.39 14.05
#